data_4f6f11d45c03546007df4a7764a3cf55
#
_entry.id   4f6f11d45c03546007df4a7764a3cf55
#
_cell.length_a   1.000
_cell.length_b   1.000
_cell.length_c   1.000
_cell.angle_alpha   90.00
_cell.angle_beta   90.00
_cell.angle_gamma   90.00
#
_symmetry.space_group_name_H-M   'P 1'
#
loop_
_entity.id
_entity.type
_entity.pdbx_description
1 polymer ?
#
loop_
_entity_poly.entity_id
_entity_poly.type
_entity_poly.pdbx_seq_one_letter_code
_entity_poly.pdbx_strand_id
1 'polypeptide(L)'
;IGSDTGSNASDDSDMFPTIVFGDTVIERKEYVAALKAQHGAARLYFRQTYGVDPAEDGWDKAHDGEVPCRWLASRAIDELRRRHAAYLIGVDLGQVADDSYASIVARMEAVNSGNAELKSDGGIVYGRTGFDIDSYLSYELSALKNAYTGDESNPGMSLSDDEVRRYYDEHDWTKDGVDGKAPLDEVRGNVKAQMRSERYDELVSQRAEAIDVTDLPWDALYRFTAGRLG
;
A
#
# COMPACT_ATOMS: atom_id res chain seq x y z
N ILE A 1 -55.41 -15.15 11.66
CA ILE A 1 -54.17 -15.86 11.41
C ILE A 1 -53.39 -14.96 10.44
N GLY A 2 -52.66 -14.04 11.02
CA GLY A 2 -51.76 -13.15 10.27
C GLY A 2 -50.38 -13.81 10.26
N SER A 3 -49.91 -14.21 9.08
CA SER A 3 -48.56 -14.64 8.87
C SER A 3 -47.67 -13.41 8.72
N ASP A 4 -46.97 -13.15 9.79
CA ASP A 4 -45.89 -12.14 9.80
C ASP A 4 -44.68 -12.77 9.08
N THR A 5 -44.57 -12.49 7.79
CA THR A 5 -43.34 -12.75 7.06
C THR A 5 -42.38 -11.59 7.36
N GLY A 6 -41.74 -11.66 8.53
CA GLY A 6 -40.57 -10.89 8.82
C GLY A 6 -39.52 -11.22 7.77
N SER A 7 -39.44 -10.39 6.75
CA SER A 7 -38.34 -10.30 5.81
C SER A 7 -37.08 -10.02 6.63
N ASN A 8 -36.27 -11.03 6.88
CA ASN A 8 -34.90 -10.88 7.25
C ASN A 8 -34.17 -10.17 6.08
N ALA A 9 -34.24 -8.87 6.06
CA ALA A 9 -33.23 -8.04 5.46
C ALA A 9 -31.96 -8.20 6.31
N SER A 10 -31.37 -9.41 6.32
CA SER A 10 -30.04 -9.66 6.81
C SER A 10 -29.12 -8.84 5.90
N ASP A 11 -28.73 -7.86 6.41
CA ASP A 11 -27.82 -6.79 6.23
C ASP A 11 -26.82 -7.08 5.10
N ASP A 12 -27.26 -6.76 3.87
CA ASP A 12 -26.43 -6.80 2.63
C ASP A 12 -25.20 -5.86 2.78
N SER A 13 -25.23 -4.97 3.78
CA SER A 13 -24.14 -4.05 4.14
C SER A 13 -22.95 -4.78 4.80
N ASP A 14 -23.15 -5.95 5.35
CA ASP A 14 -22.11 -6.74 6.02
C ASP A 14 -21.40 -7.74 5.07
N MET A 15 -21.96 -7.95 3.89
CA MET A 15 -21.39 -8.86 2.90
C MET A 15 -20.30 -8.16 2.08
N PHE A 16 -19.04 -8.61 2.27
CA PHE A 16 -17.93 -8.15 1.44
C PHE A 16 -18.08 -8.70 0.02
N PRO A 17 -18.09 -7.83 -1.02
CA PRO A 17 -18.21 -8.30 -2.40
C PRO A 17 -16.93 -9.00 -2.84
N THR A 18 -17.04 -9.89 -3.83
CA THR A 18 -15.86 -10.49 -4.47
C THR A 18 -15.12 -9.44 -5.28
N ILE A 19 -13.87 -9.19 -4.93
CA ILE A 19 -12.94 -8.28 -5.63
C ILE A 19 -11.78 -9.12 -6.14
N VAL A 20 -11.41 -8.92 -7.41
CA VAL A 20 -10.31 -9.64 -8.06
C VAL A 20 -9.40 -8.65 -8.77
N PHE A 21 -8.10 -8.75 -8.53
CA PHE A 21 -7.05 -8.06 -9.29
C PHE A 21 -6.30 -9.08 -10.16
N GLY A 22 -6.56 -9.07 -11.47
CA GLY A 22 -6.06 -10.13 -12.34
C GLY A 22 -6.58 -11.50 -11.90
N ASP A 23 -5.68 -12.36 -11.43
CA ASP A 23 -6.01 -13.71 -10.93
C ASP A 23 -6.09 -13.77 -9.39
N THR A 24 -5.84 -12.67 -8.68
CA THR A 24 -5.76 -12.63 -7.22
C THR A 24 -7.04 -12.11 -6.60
N VAL A 25 -7.66 -12.90 -5.73
CA VAL A 25 -8.83 -12.50 -4.94
C VAL A 25 -8.37 -11.64 -3.78
N ILE A 26 -8.98 -10.45 -3.62
CA ILE A 26 -8.73 -9.54 -2.51
C ILE A 26 -9.53 -9.98 -1.30
N GLU A 27 -8.85 -10.21 -0.19
CA GLU A 27 -9.51 -10.63 1.04
C GLU A 27 -10.15 -9.45 1.78
N ARG A 28 -11.29 -9.72 2.44
CA ARG A 28 -11.98 -8.74 3.30
C ARG A 28 -11.03 -8.07 4.30
N LYS A 29 -10.12 -8.83 4.92
CA LYS A 29 -9.19 -8.34 5.94
C LYS A 29 -8.25 -7.28 5.40
N GLU A 30 -7.70 -7.50 4.21
CA GLU A 30 -6.81 -6.52 3.58
C GLU A 30 -7.54 -5.25 3.13
N TYR A 31 -8.77 -5.38 2.61
CA TYR A 31 -9.60 -4.23 2.28
C TYR A 31 -9.95 -3.39 3.52
N VAL A 32 -10.38 -4.03 4.61
CA VAL A 32 -10.68 -3.34 5.88
C VAL A 32 -9.45 -2.65 6.46
N ALA A 33 -8.26 -3.27 6.35
CA ALA A 33 -7.01 -2.65 6.77
C ALA A 33 -6.69 -1.41 5.93
N ALA A 34 -6.87 -1.47 4.61
CA ALA A 34 -6.69 -0.33 3.70
C ALA A 34 -7.68 0.81 4.01
N LEU A 35 -8.95 0.51 4.30
CA LEU A 35 -9.92 1.52 4.76
C LEU A 35 -9.43 2.23 6.03
N LYS A 36 -8.95 1.49 7.02
CA LYS A 36 -8.42 2.08 8.27
C LYS A 36 -7.22 2.98 8.00
N ALA A 37 -6.30 2.54 7.14
CA ALA A 37 -5.12 3.32 6.78
C ALA A 37 -5.49 4.66 6.10
N GLN A 38 -6.53 4.68 5.26
CA GLN A 38 -6.97 5.86 4.52
C GLN A 38 -7.98 6.74 5.27
N HIS A 39 -8.49 6.30 6.42
CA HIS A 39 -9.53 7.01 7.18
C HIS A 39 -9.12 8.44 7.58
N GLY A 40 -7.91 8.61 8.09
CA GLY A 40 -7.38 9.92 8.46
C GLY A 40 -7.20 10.85 7.25
N ALA A 41 -6.74 10.30 6.13
CA ALA A 41 -6.58 11.05 4.88
C ALA A 41 -7.94 11.53 4.33
N ALA A 42 -8.98 10.71 4.43
CA ALA A 42 -10.33 11.09 4.04
C ALA A 42 -10.85 12.27 4.86
N ARG A 43 -10.74 12.21 6.20
CA ARG A 43 -11.14 13.32 7.07
C ARG A 43 -10.37 14.60 6.76
N LEU A 44 -9.07 14.50 6.55
CA LEU A 44 -8.23 15.66 6.21
C LEU A 44 -8.65 16.27 4.87
N TYR A 45 -8.86 15.45 3.84
CA TYR A 45 -9.30 15.89 2.52
C TYR A 45 -10.62 16.66 2.58
N PHE A 46 -11.66 16.10 3.23
CA PHE A 46 -12.96 16.75 3.32
C PHE A 46 -12.93 18.02 4.17
N ARG A 47 -12.12 18.06 5.22
CA ARG A 47 -11.92 19.30 6.00
C ARG A 47 -11.25 20.39 5.18
N GLN A 48 -10.24 20.08 4.41
CA GLN A 48 -9.52 21.06 3.59
C GLN A 48 -10.31 21.51 2.38
N THR A 49 -11.06 20.62 1.74
CA THR A 49 -11.78 20.90 0.50
C THR A 49 -13.15 21.53 0.74
N TYR A 50 -13.87 21.00 1.73
CA TYR A 50 -15.28 21.35 1.97
C TYR A 50 -15.56 21.98 3.34
N GLY A 51 -14.56 22.05 4.22
CA GLY A 51 -14.72 22.56 5.58
C GLY A 51 -15.55 21.65 6.50
N VAL A 52 -15.71 20.37 6.16
CA VAL A 52 -16.53 19.40 6.89
C VAL A 52 -15.71 18.21 7.40
N ASP A 53 -16.12 17.64 8.52
CA ASP A 53 -15.53 16.39 9.02
C ASP A 53 -16.53 15.24 8.81
N PRO A 54 -16.22 14.25 7.96
CA PRO A 54 -17.12 13.12 7.73
C PRO A 54 -17.51 12.35 8.99
N ALA A 55 -16.65 12.35 10.02
CA ALA A 55 -16.97 11.70 11.29
C ALA A 55 -18.08 12.40 12.09
N GLU A 56 -18.29 13.70 11.84
CA GLU A 56 -19.31 14.52 12.49
C GLU A 56 -20.52 14.75 11.57
N ASP A 57 -20.27 14.98 10.27
CA ASP A 57 -21.28 15.34 9.27
C ASP A 57 -21.96 14.14 8.61
N GLY A 58 -21.36 12.96 8.68
CA GLY A 58 -21.83 11.71 8.05
C GLY A 58 -20.97 11.28 6.87
N TRP A 59 -20.62 10.00 6.86
CA TRP A 59 -19.77 9.39 5.80
C TRP A 59 -20.49 9.16 4.48
N ASP A 60 -21.81 9.18 4.48
CA ASP A 60 -22.70 8.99 3.34
C ASP A 60 -23.25 10.30 2.75
N LYS A 61 -22.97 11.43 3.41
CA LYS A 61 -23.45 12.73 2.98
C LYS A 61 -22.60 13.31 1.85
N ALA A 62 -23.25 13.66 0.73
CA ALA A 62 -22.57 14.25 -0.41
C ALA A 62 -22.18 15.72 -0.16
N HIS A 63 -20.98 16.10 -0.60
CA HIS A 63 -20.45 17.45 -0.62
C HIS A 63 -20.00 17.77 -2.05
N ASP A 64 -20.71 18.65 -2.74
CA ASP A 64 -20.51 19.00 -4.16
C ASP A 64 -20.40 17.77 -5.09
N GLY A 65 -21.16 16.70 -4.78
CA GLY A 65 -21.19 15.46 -5.53
C GLY A 65 -20.20 14.39 -5.06
N GLU A 66 -19.24 14.71 -4.20
CA GLU A 66 -18.36 13.73 -3.57
C GLU A 66 -18.95 13.19 -2.27
N VAL A 67 -18.91 11.88 -2.10
CA VAL A 67 -19.40 11.17 -0.91
C VAL A 67 -18.21 10.56 -0.16
N PRO A 68 -17.99 10.90 1.12
CA PRO A 68 -16.80 10.48 1.86
C PRO A 68 -16.55 8.97 1.87
N CYS A 69 -17.57 8.14 2.06
CA CYS A 69 -17.38 6.68 2.05
C CYS A 69 -16.99 6.15 0.67
N ARG A 70 -17.44 6.77 -0.43
CA ARG A 70 -17.04 6.41 -1.80
C ARG A 70 -15.61 6.83 -2.08
N TRP A 71 -15.24 8.03 -1.66
CA TRP A 71 -13.88 8.52 -1.75
C TRP A 71 -12.91 7.59 -0.99
N LEU A 72 -13.27 7.22 0.24
CA LEU A 72 -12.47 6.31 1.08
C LEU A 72 -12.33 4.92 0.44
N ALA A 73 -13.43 4.35 -0.09
CA ALA A 73 -13.39 3.07 -0.79
C ALA A 73 -12.46 3.10 -2.01
N SER A 74 -12.52 4.17 -2.82
CA SER A 74 -11.63 4.34 -3.97
C SER A 74 -10.17 4.42 -3.54
N ARG A 75 -9.86 5.15 -2.46
CA ARG A 75 -8.49 5.23 -1.94
C ARG A 75 -7.99 3.92 -1.37
N ALA A 76 -8.85 3.15 -0.71
CA ALA A 76 -8.49 1.81 -0.25
C ALA A 76 -8.16 0.86 -1.42
N ILE A 77 -8.95 0.91 -2.49
CA ILE A 77 -8.66 0.15 -3.72
C ILE A 77 -7.34 0.60 -4.35
N ASP A 78 -7.08 1.90 -4.45
CA ASP A 78 -5.82 2.42 -5.01
C ASP A 78 -4.60 1.98 -4.17
N GLU A 79 -4.71 1.98 -2.85
CA GLU A 79 -3.67 1.46 -1.95
C GLU A 79 -3.41 -0.03 -2.21
N LEU A 80 -4.48 -0.83 -2.30
CA LEU A 80 -4.36 -2.27 -2.58
C LEU A 80 -3.75 -2.52 -3.97
N ARG A 81 -4.16 -1.77 -5.00
CA ARG A 81 -3.56 -1.87 -6.34
C ARG A 81 -2.04 -1.64 -6.30
N ARG A 82 -1.59 -0.61 -5.59
CA ARG A 82 -0.14 -0.32 -5.44
C ARG A 82 0.59 -1.42 -4.69
N ARG A 83 -0.01 -1.95 -3.62
CA ARG A 83 0.54 -3.07 -2.86
C ARG A 83 0.69 -4.31 -3.73
N HIS A 84 -0.39 -4.73 -4.40
CA HIS A 84 -0.36 -5.88 -5.29
C HIS A 84 0.60 -5.69 -6.46
N ALA A 85 0.67 -4.48 -7.04
CA ALA A 85 1.64 -4.15 -8.08
C ALA A 85 3.09 -4.36 -7.62
N ALA A 86 3.44 -3.91 -6.40
CA ALA A 86 4.77 -4.11 -5.83
C ALA A 86 5.08 -5.60 -5.63
N TYR A 87 4.11 -6.39 -5.15
CA TYR A 87 4.29 -7.85 -5.04
C TYR A 87 4.41 -8.53 -6.40
N LEU A 88 3.64 -8.12 -7.41
CA LEU A 88 3.74 -8.67 -8.77
C LEU A 88 5.11 -8.40 -9.40
N ILE A 89 5.73 -7.24 -9.13
CA ILE A 89 7.11 -6.97 -9.51
C ILE A 89 8.05 -7.97 -8.82
N GLY A 90 7.83 -8.26 -7.55
CA GLY A 90 8.59 -9.29 -6.81
C GLY A 90 8.38 -10.70 -7.37
N VAL A 91 7.17 -11.03 -7.83
CA VAL A 91 6.87 -12.29 -8.52
C VAL A 91 7.65 -12.39 -9.84
N ASP A 92 7.64 -11.33 -10.65
CA ASP A 92 8.35 -11.28 -11.93
C ASP A 92 9.86 -11.51 -11.76
N LEU A 93 10.43 -11.13 -10.62
CA LEU A 93 11.84 -11.35 -10.26
C LEU A 93 12.07 -12.67 -9.50
N GLY A 94 11.05 -13.47 -9.24
CA GLY A 94 11.16 -14.71 -8.47
C GLY A 94 11.48 -14.51 -6.99
N GLN A 95 11.25 -13.32 -6.44
CA GLN A 95 11.50 -13.01 -5.03
C GLN A 95 10.39 -13.54 -4.12
N VAL A 96 9.17 -13.56 -4.60
CA VAL A 96 7.98 -14.14 -3.95
C VAL A 96 7.21 -14.99 -4.95
N ALA A 97 6.43 -15.96 -4.47
CA ALA A 97 5.72 -16.91 -5.34
C ALA A 97 4.45 -16.29 -5.97
N ASP A 98 3.74 -15.48 -5.20
CA ASP A 98 2.51 -14.80 -5.61
C ASP A 98 2.26 -13.55 -4.75
N ASP A 99 1.23 -12.78 -5.10
CA ASP A 99 0.82 -11.55 -4.44
C ASP A 99 -0.39 -11.73 -3.51
N SER A 100 -0.81 -12.97 -3.21
CA SER A 100 -1.99 -13.23 -2.37
C SER A 100 -1.75 -12.86 -0.90
N TYR A 101 -2.79 -12.35 -0.26
CA TYR A 101 -2.74 -12.02 1.16
C TYR A 101 -2.45 -13.26 2.04
N ALA A 102 -3.00 -14.42 1.68
CA ALA A 102 -2.74 -15.67 2.38
C ALA A 102 -1.25 -16.05 2.35
N SER A 103 -0.58 -15.90 1.20
CA SER A 103 0.86 -16.14 1.08
C SER A 103 1.70 -15.14 1.88
N ILE A 104 1.29 -13.87 1.93
CA ILE A 104 1.95 -12.86 2.75
C ILE A 104 1.86 -13.24 4.24
N VAL A 105 0.66 -13.62 4.71
CA VAL A 105 0.45 -14.07 6.10
C VAL A 105 1.30 -15.31 6.40
N ALA A 106 1.32 -16.29 5.51
CA ALA A 106 2.13 -17.50 5.69
C ALA A 106 3.63 -17.19 5.81
N ARG A 107 4.16 -16.26 5.00
CA ARG A 107 5.55 -15.82 5.10
C ARG A 107 5.83 -15.08 6.41
N MET A 108 4.92 -14.23 6.85
CA MET A 108 5.01 -13.56 8.16
C MET A 108 5.07 -14.57 9.31
N GLU A 109 4.17 -15.57 9.30
CA GLU A 109 4.14 -16.62 10.32
C GLU A 109 5.42 -17.44 10.34
N ALA A 110 5.98 -17.76 9.16
CA ALA A 110 7.25 -18.46 9.05
C ALA A 110 8.41 -17.65 9.65
N VAL A 111 8.48 -16.35 9.40
CA VAL A 111 9.50 -15.47 10.00
C VAL A 111 9.33 -15.39 11.52
N ASN A 112 8.10 -15.22 12.00
CA ASN A 112 7.81 -15.17 13.43
C ASN A 112 8.20 -16.47 14.14
N SER A 113 7.89 -17.62 13.55
CA SER A 113 8.26 -18.94 14.09
C SER A 113 9.77 -19.12 14.13
N GLY A 114 10.47 -18.79 13.04
CA GLY A 114 11.93 -18.88 12.97
C GLY A 114 12.63 -17.97 14.00
N ASN A 115 12.11 -16.77 14.21
CA ASN A 115 12.62 -15.84 15.22
C ASN A 115 12.39 -16.38 16.66
N ALA A 116 11.24 -17.01 16.92
CA ALA A 116 10.94 -17.61 18.21
C ALA A 116 11.85 -18.82 18.51
N GLU A 117 12.07 -19.66 17.52
CA GLU A 117 13.00 -20.81 17.61
C GLU A 117 14.44 -20.34 17.88
N LEU A 118 14.92 -19.37 17.10
CA LEU A 118 16.27 -18.81 17.28
C LEU A 118 16.46 -18.25 18.69
N LYS A 119 15.46 -17.54 19.21
CA LYS A 119 15.48 -16.99 20.56
C LYS A 119 15.45 -18.07 21.63
N SER A 120 14.69 -19.14 21.45
CA SER A 120 14.63 -20.26 22.39
C SER A 120 15.95 -21.01 22.49
N ASP A 121 16.71 -21.06 21.39
CA ASP A 121 18.04 -21.69 21.30
C ASP A 121 19.17 -20.77 21.77
N GLY A 122 18.85 -19.61 22.34
CA GLY A 122 19.84 -18.65 22.86
C GLY A 122 20.51 -17.78 21.78
N GLY A 123 19.98 -17.80 20.55
CA GLY A 123 20.44 -16.97 19.45
C GLY A 123 19.98 -15.51 19.57
N ILE A 124 20.63 -14.64 18.83
CA ILE A 124 20.30 -13.21 18.76
C ILE A 124 19.44 -12.96 17.54
N VAL A 125 18.22 -12.41 17.77
CA VAL A 125 17.37 -11.90 16.71
C VAL A 125 17.69 -10.40 16.55
N TYR A 126 18.21 -10.05 15.36
CA TYR A 126 18.43 -8.65 15.02
C TYR A 126 17.14 -8.03 14.50
N GLY A 127 16.69 -6.95 15.15
CA GLY A 127 15.46 -6.26 14.80
C GLY A 127 14.23 -6.76 15.56
N ARG A 128 13.06 -6.76 14.90
CA ARG A 128 11.80 -7.19 15.53
C ARG A 128 11.79 -8.69 15.78
N THR A 129 11.38 -9.08 16.97
CA THR A 129 11.23 -10.49 17.36
C THR A 129 9.92 -11.12 16.90
N GLY A 130 8.94 -10.29 16.50
CA GLY A 130 7.65 -10.70 15.94
C GLY A 130 7.00 -9.58 15.14
N PHE A 131 6.28 -9.95 14.10
CA PHE A 131 5.54 -9.05 13.24
C PHE A 131 4.04 -9.28 13.40
N ASP A 132 3.27 -8.18 13.46
CA ASP A 132 1.89 -8.14 13.01
C ASP A 132 1.86 -7.93 11.49
N ILE A 133 0.69 -8.05 10.88
CA ILE A 133 0.58 -7.99 9.42
C ILE A 133 1.01 -6.62 8.86
N ASP A 134 0.69 -5.52 9.53
CA ASP A 134 1.02 -4.18 9.04
C ASP A 134 2.52 -3.92 9.06
N SER A 135 3.18 -4.31 10.14
CA SER A 135 4.64 -4.19 10.24
C SER A 135 5.37 -5.16 9.30
N TYR A 136 4.80 -6.35 9.07
CA TYR A 136 5.36 -7.30 8.12
C TYR A 136 5.24 -6.80 6.67
N LEU A 137 4.08 -6.27 6.28
CA LEU A 137 3.88 -5.66 4.96
C LEU A 137 4.91 -4.55 4.70
N SER A 138 5.10 -3.65 5.66
CA SER A 138 6.08 -2.58 5.56
C SER A 138 7.51 -3.13 5.42
N TYR A 139 7.86 -4.15 6.18
CA TYR A 139 9.15 -4.83 6.12
C TYR A 139 9.37 -5.50 4.76
N GLU A 140 8.42 -6.34 4.32
CA GLU A 140 8.56 -7.12 3.09
C GLU A 140 8.56 -6.24 1.84
N LEU A 141 7.66 -5.23 1.76
CA LEU A 141 7.64 -4.26 0.66
C LEU A 141 8.95 -3.45 0.57
N SER A 142 9.53 -3.08 1.71
CA SER A 142 10.83 -2.43 1.75
C SER A 142 11.95 -3.36 1.27
N ALA A 143 11.90 -4.64 1.66
CA ALA A 143 12.88 -5.63 1.21
C ALA A 143 12.80 -5.87 -0.30
N LEU A 144 11.58 -5.99 -0.87
CA LEU A 144 11.36 -6.11 -2.31
C LEU A 144 11.90 -4.89 -3.07
N LYS A 145 11.59 -3.68 -2.59
CA LYS A 145 12.11 -2.44 -3.16
C LYS A 145 13.63 -2.39 -3.13
N ASN A 146 14.24 -2.69 -1.98
CA ASN A 146 15.70 -2.66 -1.81
C ASN A 146 16.39 -3.69 -2.72
N ALA A 147 15.83 -4.88 -2.86
CA ALA A 147 16.35 -5.91 -3.76
C ALA A 147 16.27 -5.46 -5.22
N TYR A 148 15.17 -4.84 -5.64
CA TYR A 148 15.02 -4.32 -7.00
C TYR A 148 16.00 -3.18 -7.28
N THR A 149 16.03 -2.17 -6.40
CA THR A 149 16.84 -0.94 -6.60
C THR A 149 18.34 -1.18 -6.42
N GLY A 150 18.71 -2.23 -5.69
CA GLY A 150 20.12 -2.63 -5.47
C GLY A 150 20.75 -3.36 -6.64
N ASP A 151 19.97 -3.86 -7.57
CA ASP A 151 20.46 -4.60 -8.75
C ASP A 151 20.39 -3.72 -10.01
N GLU A 152 21.57 -3.29 -10.50
CA GLU A 152 21.68 -2.44 -11.69
C GLU A 152 21.22 -3.12 -12.97
N SER A 153 21.11 -4.46 -12.99
CA SER A 153 20.57 -5.21 -14.13
C SER A 153 19.05 -5.08 -14.28
N ASN A 154 18.36 -4.69 -13.22
CA ASN A 154 16.92 -4.46 -13.28
C ASN A 154 16.58 -3.23 -14.16
N PRO A 155 15.46 -3.28 -14.89
CA PRO A 155 15.01 -2.17 -15.73
C PRO A 155 14.96 -0.84 -14.99
N GLY A 156 15.62 0.17 -15.53
CA GLY A 156 15.66 1.53 -14.96
C GLY A 156 16.68 1.75 -13.83
N MET A 157 17.40 0.71 -13.38
CA MET A 157 18.33 0.81 -12.25
C MET A 157 19.77 1.12 -12.66
N SER A 158 20.14 0.91 -13.92
CA SER A 158 21.41 1.41 -14.47
C SER A 158 21.31 2.92 -14.71
N LEU A 159 22.27 3.69 -14.18
CA LEU A 159 22.29 5.16 -14.23
C LEU A 159 23.59 5.64 -14.86
N SER A 160 23.49 6.44 -15.92
CA SER A 160 24.65 7.11 -16.51
C SER A 160 25.13 8.29 -15.64
N ASP A 161 26.39 8.66 -15.79
CA ASP A 161 26.95 9.81 -15.07
C ASP A 161 26.26 11.13 -15.46
N ASP A 162 25.80 11.27 -16.71
CA ASP A 162 25.08 12.45 -17.17
C ASP A 162 23.68 12.54 -16.53
N GLU A 163 22.97 11.43 -16.36
CA GLU A 163 21.68 11.39 -15.66
C GLU A 163 21.86 11.78 -14.19
N VAL A 164 22.86 11.19 -13.53
CA VAL A 164 23.17 11.47 -12.12
C VAL A 164 23.52 12.94 -11.92
N ARG A 165 24.35 13.52 -12.83
CA ARG A 165 24.73 14.95 -12.76
C ARG A 165 23.52 15.85 -12.94
N ARG A 166 22.68 15.59 -13.95
CA ARG A 166 21.46 16.36 -14.21
C ARG A 166 20.52 16.33 -13.01
N TYR A 167 20.26 15.15 -12.47
CA TYR A 167 19.41 14.99 -11.31
C TYR A 167 19.97 15.74 -10.08
N TYR A 168 21.28 15.67 -9.86
CA TYR A 168 21.94 16.43 -8.80
C TYR A 168 21.77 17.94 -8.99
N ASP A 169 21.90 18.45 -10.22
CA ASP A 169 21.78 19.88 -10.51
C ASP A 169 20.37 20.42 -10.27
N GLU A 170 19.36 19.60 -10.51
CA GLU A 170 17.93 19.93 -10.35
C GLU A 170 17.42 19.87 -8.90
N HIS A 171 18.20 19.32 -7.97
CA HIS A 171 17.79 19.13 -6.58
C HIS A 171 18.80 19.72 -5.60
N ASP A 172 18.29 20.06 -4.40
CA ASP A 172 19.13 20.49 -3.29
C ASP A 172 19.67 19.26 -2.53
N TRP A 173 20.98 19.31 -2.24
CA TRP A 173 21.68 18.24 -1.53
C TRP A 173 22.40 18.83 -0.34
N THR A 174 22.11 18.36 0.86
CA THR A 174 22.73 18.76 2.12
C THR A 174 23.55 17.63 2.71
N LYS A 175 24.60 17.98 3.42
CA LYS A 175 25.43 17.05 4.19
C LYS A 175 25.89 17.75 5.46
N ASP A 176 25.91 17.03 6.56
CA ASP A 176 26.38 17.55 7.84
C ASP A 176 27.83 18.07 7.71
N GLY A 177 28.05 19.29 8.21
CA GLY A 177 29.35 19.96 8.17
C GLY A 177 29.70 20.62 6.84
N VAL A 178 28.77 20.66 5.87
CA VAL A 178 28.94 21.38 4.60
C VAL A 178 27.95 22.53 4.53
N ASP A 179 28.45 23.76 4.35
CA ASP A 179 27.62 24.94 4.12
C ASP A 179 27.15 24.97 2.66
N GLY A 180 25.82 25.09 2.45
CA GLY A 180 25.19 25.12 1.14
C GLY A 180 25.00 23.73 0.51
N LYS A 181 25.01 23.67 -0.84
CA LYS A 181 24.82 22.44 -1.60
C LYS A 181 26.07 21.56 -1.50
N ALA A 182 25.90 20.33 -1.00
CA ALA A 182 27.01 19.38 -0.86
C ALA A 182 27.57 18.96 -2.25
N PRO A 183 28.90 18.84 -2.42
CA PRO A 183 29.50 18.43 -3.69
C PRO A 183 29.00 17.07 -4.16
N LEU A 184 28.77 16.91 -5.48
CA LEU A 184 28.25 15.67 -6.06
C LEU A 184 29.05 14.44 -5.65
N ASP A 185 30.38 14.51 -5.59
CA ASP A 185 31.22 13.36 -5.25
C ASP A 185 30.98 12.86 -3.82
N GLU A 186 30.54 13.74 -2.91
CA GLU A 186 30.24 13.39 -1.54
C GLU A 186 28.82 12.81 -1.36
N VAL A 187 27.89 13.13 -2.27
CA VAL A 187 26.47 12.69 -2.19
C VAL A 187 26.07 11.79 -3.34
N ARG A 188 26.97 11.43 -4.24
CA ARG A 188 26.69 10.62 -5.44
C ARG A 188 25.92 9.33 -5.12
N GLY A 189 26.26 8.65 -4.04
CA GLY A 189 25.56 7.45 -3.59
C GLY A 189 24.10 7.73 -3.23
N ASN A 190 23.85 8.83 -2.51
CA ASN A 190 22.50 9.26 -2.13
C ASN A 190 21.69 9.70 -3.35
N VAL A 191 22.30 10.42 -4.28
CA VAL A 191 21.69 10.80 -5.57
C VAL A 191 21.22 9.57 -6.33
N LYS A 192 22.11 8.59 -6.53
CA LYS A 192 21.76 7.34 -7.22
C LYS A 192 20.66 6.57 -6.49
N ALA A 193 20.73 6.49 -5.16
CA ALA A 193 19.72 5.78 -4.36
C ALA A 193 18.34 6.43 -4.49
N GLN A 194 18.27 7.76 -4.45
CA GLN A 194 17.01 8.48 -4.62
C GLN A 194 16.45 8.33 -6.03
N MET A 195 17.26 8.48 -7.06
CA MET A 195 16.84 8.25 -8.45
C MET A 195 16.26 6.86 -8.66
N ARG A 196 16.93 5.82 -8.14
CA ARG A 196 16.44 4.42 -8.24
C ARG A 196 15.14 4.23 -7.47
N SER A 197 15.05 4.83 -6.27
CA SER A 197 13.83 4.78 -5.47
C SER A 197 12.64 5.38 -6.21
N GLU A 198 12.81 6.55 -6.81
CA GLU A 198 11.74 7.23 -7.58
C GLU A 198 11.35 6.44 -8.83
N ARG A 199 12.32 5.87 -9.56
CA ARG A 199 12.05 5.00 -10.71
C ARG A 199 11.30 3.73 -10.33
N TYR A 200 11.62 3.15 -9.19
CA TYR A 200 10.86 2.01 -8.66
C TYR A 200 9.43 2.41 -8.30
N ASP A 201 9.23 3.53 -7.62
CA ASP A 201 7.90 4.02 -7.25
C ASP A 201 7.04 4.34 -8.49
N GLU A 202 7.65 4.87 -9.55
CA GLU A 202 7.00 5.06 -10.84
C GLU A 202 6.62 3.72 -11.50
N LEU A 203 7.52 2.74 -11.47
CA LEU A 203 7.25 1.38 -11.97
C LEU A 203 6.07 0.75 -11.24
N VAL A 204 6.03 0.86 -9.90
CA VAL A 204 4.89 0.40 -9.09
C VAL A 204 3.60 1.11 -9.47
N SER A 205 3.65 2.43 -9.70
CA SER A 205 2.48 3.22 -10.12
C SER A 205 1.95 2.76 -11.47
N GLN A 206 2.82 2.60 -12.47
CA GLN A 206 2.45 2.11 -13.80
C GLN A 206 1.88 0.69 -13.74
N ARG A 207 2.49 -0.19 -12.93
CA ARG A 207 1.99 -1.56 -12.74
C ARG A 207 0.63 -1.57 -12.04
N ALA A 208 0.40 -0.67 -11.08
CA ALA A 208 -0.88 -0.50 -10.39
C ALA A 208 -1.97 -0.01 -11.35
N GLU A 209 -1.66 0.97 -12.21
CA GLU A 209 -2.60 1.48 -13.23
C GLU A 209 -3.03 0.41 -14.22
N ALA A 210 -2.16 -0.57 -14.51
CA ALA A 210 -2.48 -1.71 -15.36
C ALA A 210 -3.43 -2.73 -14.71
N ILE A 211 -3.65 -2.68 -13.39
CA ILE A 211 -4.68 -3.47 -12.71
C ILE A 211 -6.03 -2.81 -13.00
N ASP A 212 -6.85 -3.49 -13.79
CA ASP A 212 -8.19 -2.99 -14.15
C ASP A 212 -9.14 -3.09 -12.94
N VAL A 213 -9.79 -1.99 -12.62
CA VAL A 213 -10.77 -1.86 -11.54
C VAL A 213 -12.12 -1.36 -12.04
N THR A 214 -12.30 -1.27 -13.35
CA THR A 214 -13.52 -0.72 -13.97
C THR A 214 -14.74 -1.57 -13.64
N ASP A 215 -14.59 -2.89 -13.70
CA ASP A 215 -15.67 -3.86 -13.51
C ASP A 215 -15.82 -4.32 -12.04
N LEU A 216 -15.19 -3.64 -11.10
CA LEU A 216 -15.40 -3.94 -9.68
C LEU A 216 -16.86 -3.66 -9.27
N PRO A 217 -17.40 -4.44 -8.31
CA PRO A 217 -18.76 -4.25 -7.81
C PRO A 217 -18.87 -3.00 -6.90
N TRP A 218 -18.64 -1.82 -7.47
CA TRP A 218 -18.50 -0.55 -6.75
C TRP A 218 -19.69 -0.24 -5.84
N ASP A 219 -20.93 -0.48 -6.28
CA ASP A 219 -22.10 -0.22 -5.45
C ASP A 219 -22.14 -1.11 -4.20
N ALA A 220 -21.77 -2.38 -4.34
CA ALA A 220 -21.69 -3.28 -3.19
C ALA A 220 -20.53 -2.89 -2.26
N LEU A 221 -19.39 -2.46 -2.84
CA LEU A 221 -18.23 -2.02 -2.10
C LEU A 221 -18.52 -0.73 -1.32
N TYR A 222 -19.25 0.22 -1.90
CA TYR A 222 -19.68 1.45 -1.22
C TYR A 222 -20.63 1.15 -0.06
N ARG A 223 -21.61 0.24 -0.23
CA ARG A 223 -22.49 -0.20 0.85
C ARG A 223 -21.74 -0.86 1.98
N PHE A 224 -20.81 -1.76 1.64
CA PHE A 224 -19.95 -2.41 2.63
C PHE A 224 -19.11 -1.39 3.41
N THR A 225 -18.51 -0.42 2.71
CA THR A 225 -17.69 0.63 3.33
C THR A 225 -18.53 1.50 4.26
N ALA A 226 -19.69 1.97 3.81
CA ALA A 226 -20.60 2.78 4.62
C ALA A 226 -21.02 2.06 5.91
N GLY A 227 -21.32 0.77 5.84
CA GLY A 227 -21.67 -0.07 7.00
C GLY A 227 -20.53 -0.22 8.04
N ARG A 228 -19.28 0.11 7.67
CA ARG A 228 -18.11 0.05 8.57
C ARG A 228 -17.79 1.37 9.26
N LEU A 229 -18.42 2.45 8.85
CA LEU A 229 -18.10 3.82 9.27
C LEU A 229 -19.20 4.43 10.17
N GLY A 230 -20.32 3.73 10.32
CA GLY A 230 -21.47 4.13 11.14
C GLY A 230 -21.34 3.82 12.62
#